data_66c1f652cec0f300f7a3d53d0e5769d6
#
_entry.id   66c1f652cec0f300f7a3d53d0e5769d6
#
_cell.length_a   1.000
_cell.length_b   1.000
_cell.length_c   1.000
_cell.angle_alpha   90.00
_cell.angle_beta   90.00
_cell.angle_gamma   90.00
#
_symmetry.space_group_name_H-M   'P 1'
#
loop_
_entity.id
_entity.type
_entity.pdbx_description
1 polymer ?
#
loop_
_entity_poly.entity_id
_entity_poly.type
_entity_poly.pdbx_seq_one_letter_code
_entity_poly.pdbx_strand_id
1 'polypeptide(L)'
;MRIVKFFFPHYNKDKEKTEGDIDMKKEESLRWIEEHSDDFYAASDAIWDAPELAFTEFTAEKVQTALLEKLGFTVTRGLAGIPTAFSGRWGEGKPVIGFLGEFDALSGLSQKAGIATPSPITEGGCGHGCGHNLLGVGSIAAAAAYKEYLSENGLPGTVIYYGCPGEEGGSGKAFMARDGVFDELDCAISWHPGDATAINNASSLANCQVLYRFKGVSAHAAACPHLGRSALDGLELMNVGVQFLREHMIPEARIHYAITNSGGASPNVVQSEAEVLYLIRSPKNSEVRELHERVSDIAKGAALMTGTQVEEEFIKACSGLTPNNVLEEVMWKNIETIPMPEYTEEELDFAEEIRKTCPSHKDFLSRCKEAVGRVKGAKYAAGYDDSTALFLKPIPYAPSDAVHAGSTDVGYVSCVCPVVQANVQTIAADSPGHSWQIVAQGKSSTAHKGELYAARIMAATAIDLYGSPETIEAAKAELKDRLAPDGGKYIPPIPKGVKPRSIASFGKK
;
A
#
# COMPACT_ATOMS: atom_id res chain seq x y z
N MET A 1 14.04 10.66 -47.27
CA MET A 1 12.60 10.44 -46.98
C MET A 1 12.23 9.09 -47.59
N ARG A 2 12.34 8.03 -46.79
CA ARG A 2 11.96 6.64 -47.22
C ARG A 2 10.85 6.20 -46.24
N ILE A 3 9.66 6.02 -46.77
CA ILE A 3 8.49 5.50 -46.09
C ILE A 3 8.65 3.97 -46.01
N VAL A 4 8.77 3.42 -44.82
CA VAL A 4 8.73 2.01 -44.54
C VAL A 4 7.28 1.61 -44.33
N LYS A 5 6.72 0.85 -45.28
CA LYS A 5 5.40 0.21 -45.13
C LYS A 5 5.59 -1.06 -44.30
N PHE A 6 4.95 -1.10 -43.13
CA PHE A 6 4.81 -2.37 -42.40
C PHE A 6 3.71 -3.21 -43.02
N PHE A 7 4.05 -4.43 -43.42
CA PHE A 7 3.11 -5.48 -43.82
C PHE A 7 2.60 -6.16 -42.54
N PHE A 8 1.28 -6.20 -42.34
CA PHE A 8 0.63 -7.05 -41.34
C PHE A 8 0.42 -8.44 -41.99
N PRO A 9 0.73 -9.56 -41.29
CA PRO A 9 0.38 -10.90 -41.78
C PRO A 9 -1.11 -11.14 -41.61
N HIS A 10 -1.70 -11.83 -42.57
CA HIS A 10 -3.10 -12.23 -42.63
C HIS A 10 -3.50 -13.04 -41.38
N TYR A 11 -4.49 -12.55 -40.66
CA TYR A 11 -5.16 -13.24 -39.58
C TYR A 11 -6.18 -14.24 -40.15
N ASN A 12 -6.14 -15.46 -39.63
CA ASN A 12 -6.97 -16.58 -40.06
C ASN A 12 -8.41 -16.39 -39.56
N LYS A 13 -9.37 -16.39 -40.48
CA LYS A 13 -10.79 -16.24 -40.20
C LYS A 13 -11.43 -17.55 -39.71
N ASP A 14 -11.22 -17.93 -38.45
CA ASP A 14 -12.06 -18.93 -37.80
C ASP A 14 -12.04 -18.72 -36.30
N LYS A 15 -12.92 -17.89 -35.82
CA LYS A 15 -13.55 -17.61 -34.52
C LYS A 15 -13.70 -16.10 -34.31
N GLU A 16 -14.57 -15.47 -35.07
CA GLU A 16 -15.17 -14.20 -34.67
C GLU A 16 -16.13 -14.45 -33.49
N LYS A 17 -15.59 -14.48 -32.25
CA LYS A 17 -16.37 -13.95 -31.12
C LYS A 17 -16.39 -12.44 -31.33
N THR A 18 -17.56 -11.89 -31.57
CA THR A 18 -17.70 -10.44 -31.80
C THR A 18 -17.31 -9.69 -30.50
N GLU A 19 -16.67 -8.51 -30.61
CA GLU A 19 -16.39 -7.62 -29.50
C GLU A 19 -17.61 -7.46 -28.56
N GLY A 20 -18.81 -7.41 -29.11
CA GLY A 20 -20.07 -7.33 -28.37
C GLY A 20 -20.41 -8.53 -27.48
N ASP A 21 -19.95 -9.77 -27.80
CA ASP A 21 -20.17 -10.94 -26.96
C ASP A 21 -19.24 -10.94 -25.73
N ILE A 22 -18.04 -10.38 -25.85
CA ILE A 22 -17.09 -10.22 -24.75
C ILE A 22 -17.57 -9.14 -23.79
N ASP A 23 -18.06 -8.02 -24.30
CA ASP A 23 -18.56 -6.91 -23.49
C ASP A 23 -19.79 -7.30 -22.68
N MET A 24 -20.77 -8.04 -23.24
CA MET A 24 -21.93 -8.51 -22.48
C MET A 24 -21.53 -9.44 -21.33
N LYS A 25 -20.58 -10.34 -21.54
CA LYS A 25 -20.12 -11.27 -20.49
C LYS A 25 -19.30 -10.58 -19.41
N LYS A 26 -18.56 -9.52 -19.76
CA LYS A 26 -17.88 -8.66 -18.81
C LYS A 26 -18.90 -7.96 -17.90
N GLU A 27 -19.94 -7.35 -18.47
CA GLU A 27 -21.00 -6.70 -17.71
C GLU A 27 -21.75 -7.66 -16.76
N GLU A 28 -22.00 -8.91 -17.17
CA GLU A 28 -22.61 -9.95 -16.32
C GLU A 28 -21.73 -10.25 -15.11
N SER A 29 -20.42 -10.44 -15.31
CA SER A 29 -19.48 -10.68 -14.21
C SER A 29 -19.35 -9.48 -13.27
N LEU A 30 -19.46 -8.24 -13.77
CA LEU A 30 -19.48 -7.07 -12.91
C LEU A 30 -20.80 -6.95 -12.12
N ARG A 31 -21.93 -7.36 -12.69
CA ARG A 31 -23.22 -7.41 -11.99
C ARG A 31 -23.23 -8.45 -10.87
N TRP A 32 -22.53 -9.56 -11.05
CA TRP A 32 -22.37 -10.59 -10.02
C TRP A 32 -21.82 -10.02 -8.69
N ILE A 33 -20.95 -9.01 -8.74
CA ILE A 33 -20.45 -8.31 -7.54
C ILE A 33 -21.60 -7.66 -6.77
N GLU A 34 -22.51 -6.98 -7.47
CA GLU A 34 -23.66 -6.31 -6.86
C GLU A 34 -24.67 -7.32 -6.27
N GLU A 35 -24.87 -8.44 -6.95
CA GLU A 35 -25.76 -9.52 -6.50
C GLU A 35 -25.26 -10.24 -5.22
N HIS A 36 -23.95 -10.12 -4.93
CA HIS A 36 -23.31 -10.70 -3.72
C HIS A 36 -22.84 -9.64 -2.72
N SER A 37 -23.29 -8.40 -2.87
CA SER A 37 -22.86 -7.23 -2.08
C SER A 37 -22.98 -7.45 -0.57
N ASP A 38 -24.05 -8.08 -0.10
CA ASP A 38 -24.30 -8.33 1.34
C ASP A 38 -23.18 -9.13 2.00
N ASP A 39 -22.61 -10.11 1.31
CA ASP A 39 -21.51 -10.92 1.81
C ASP A 39 -20.23 -10.09 1.99
N PHE A 40 -19.95 -9.18 1.05
CA PHE A 40 -18.80 -8.30 1.07
C PHE A 40 -18.95 -7.22 2.15
N TYR A 41 -20.10 -6.57 2.24
CA TYR A 41 -20.38 -5.60 3.30
C TYR A 41 -20.29 -6.22 4.70
N ALA A 42 -20.86 -7.41 4.88
CA ALA A 42 -20.77 -8.10 6.17
C ALA A 42 -19.32 -8.46 6.54
N ALA A 43 -18.48 -8.82 5.57
CA ALA A 43 -17.07 -9.12 5.80
C ALA A 43 -16.25 -7.87 6.14
N SER A 44 -16.39 -6.78 5.37
CA SER A 44 -15.68 -5.53 5.62
C SER A 44 -16.09 -4.90 6.96
N ASP A 45 -17.38 -4.97 7.32
CA ASP A 45 -17.90 -4.51 8.60
C ASP A 45 -17.38 -5.34 9.78
N ALA A 46 -17.28 -6.66 9.63
CA ALA A 46 -16.73 -7.53 10.67
C ALA A 46 -15.24 -7.27 10.94
N ILE A 47 -14.47 -6.92 9.89
CA ILE A 47 -13.07 -6.50 10.02
C ILE A 47 -12.98 -5.14 10.70
N TRP A 48 -13.83 -4.19 10.29
CA TRP A 48 -13.88 -2.86 10.93
C TRP A 48 -14.18 -2.93 12.43
N ASP A 49 -15.09 -3.83 12.86
CA ASP A 49 -15.47 -4.05 14.26
C ASP A 49 -14.35 -4.68 15.09
N ALA A 50 -13.36 -5.30 14.46
CA ALA A 50 -12.22 -5.95 15.11
C ALA A 50 -10.88 -5.38 14.59
N PRO A 51 -10.54 -4.10 14.88
CA PRO A 51 -9.34 -3.47 14.37
C PRO A 51 -8.09 -4.03 15.03
N GLU A 52 -7.31 -4.81 14.29
CA GLU A 52 -6.10 -5.50 14.73
C GLU A 52 -4.86 -4.89 14.09
N LEU A 53 -3.76 -4.81 14.86
CA LEU A 53 -2.49 -4.23 14.40
C LEU A 53 -1.67 -5.23 13.60
N ALA A 54 -0.70 -4.69 12.85
CA ALA A 54 0.25 -5.42 12.01
C ALA A 54 0.75 -6.74 12.62
N PHE A 55 0.57 -7.84 11.88
CA PHE A 55 0.92 -9.22 12.22
C PHE A 55 0.16 -9.84 13.40
N THR A 56 -0.97 -9.22 13.79
CA THR A 56 -1.90 -9.75 14.79
C THR A 56 -3.35 -9.73 14.31
N GLU A 57 -3.57 -9.65 13.00
CA GLU A 57 -4.86 -9.50 12.31
C GLU A 57 -5.58 -10.88 12.17
N PHE A 58 -5.71 -11.62 13.26
CA PHE A 58 -6.26 -12.99 13.23
C PHE A 58 -7.76 -13.04 12.92
N THR A 59 -8.53 -12.03 13.37
CA THR A 59 -9.95 -11.94 13.06
C THR A 59 -10.15 -11.59 11.59
N ALA A 60 -9.43 -10.62 11.08
CA ALA A 60 -9.49 -10.22 9.68
C ALA A 60 -9.04 -11.36 8.74
N GLU A 61 -7.95 -12.08 9.08
CA GLU A 61 -7.52 -13.30 8.36
C GLU A 61 -8.62 -14.34 8.31
N LYS A 62 -9.25 -14.64 9.46
CA LYS A 62 -10.33 -15.64 9.55
C LYS A 62 -11.56 -15.26 8.73
N VAL A 63 -11.98 -13.99 8.77
CA VAL A 63 -13.13 -13.49 7.99
C VAL A 63 -12.86 -13.64 6.49
N GLN A 64 -11.72 -13.18 6.03
CA GLN A 64 -11.36 -13.19 4.60
C GLN A 64 -11.13 -14.61 4.07
N THR A 65 -10.46 -15.48 4.84
CA THR A 65 -10.23 -16.88 4.42
C THR A 65 -11.53 -17.67 4.37
N ALA A 66 -12.45 -17.45 5.30
CA ALA A 66 -13.78 -18.08 5.26
C ALA A 66 -14.60 -17.61 4.05
N LEU A 67 -14.52 -16.32 3.70
CA LEU A 67 -15.17 -15.77 2.50
C LEU A 67 -14.57 -16.38 1.23
N LEU A 68 -13.25 -16.49 1.11
CA LEU A 68 -12.57 -17.11 -0.04
C LEU A 68 -12.96 -18.59 -0.18
N GLU A 69 -12.99 -19.35 0.92
CA GLU A 69 -13.40 -20.76 0.91
C GLU A 69 -14.87 -20.91 0.47
N LYS A 70 -15.78 -20.02 0.95
CA LYS A 70 -17.17 -19.95 0.50
C LYS A 70 -17.29 -19.66 -1.01
N LEU A 71 -16.40 -18.81 -1.54
CA LEU A 71 -16.33 -18.45 -2.97
C LEU A 71 -15.57 -19.49 -3.82
N GLY A 72 -15.15 -20.63 -3.23
CA GLY A 72 -14.54 -21.75 -3.93
C GLY A 72 -13.06 -21.62 -4.22
N PHE A 73 -12.35 -20.73 -3.53
CA PHE A 73 -10.90 -20.66 -3.58
C PHE A 73 -10.24 -21.69 -2.65
N THR A 74 -9.09 -22.20 -3.05
CA THR A 74 -8.22 -23.00 -2.19
C THR A 74 -7.31 -22.08 -1.39
N VAL A 75 -7.43 -22.08 -0.06
CA VAL A 75 -6.70 -21.18 0.83
C VAL A 75 -5.41 -21.82 1.34
N THR A 76 -4.31 -21.05 1.26
CA THR A 76 -3.01 -21.38 1.86
C THR A 76 -2.66 -20.30 2.88
N ARG A 77 -2.36 -20.70 4.14
CA ARG A 77 -2.07 -19.79 5.26
C ARG A 77 -0.60 -19.80 5.64
N GLY A 78 -0.14 -18.79 6.36
CA GLY A 78 1.21 -18.69 6.92
C GLY A 78 2.30 -18.38 5.89
N LEU A 79 1.98 -17.64 4.83
CA LEU A 79 2.93 -17.28 3.77
C LEU A 79 4.12 -16.50 4.34
N ALA A 80 5.31 -16.78 3.84
CA ALA A 80 6.57 -16.15 4.28
C ALA A 80 6.81 -16.23 5.81
N GLY A 81 6.21 -17.20 6.49
CA GLY A 81 6.30 -17.37 7.94
C GLY A 81 5.52 -16.32 8.75
N ILE A 82 4.62 -15.58 8.12
CA ILE A 82 3.72 -14.61 8.77
C ILE A 82 2.38 -15.32 9.04
N PRO A 83 1.96 -15.51 10.30
CA PRO A 83 0.76 -16.27 10.64
C PRO A 83 -0.53 -15.76 9.98
N THR A 84 -0.66 -14.44 9.80
CA THR A 84 -1.82 -13.78 9.22
C THR A 84 -1.73 -13.54 7.71
N ALA A 85 -0.61 -13.93 7.06
CA ALA A 85 -0.49 -13.88 5.60
C ALA A 85 -1.06 -15.14 4.94
N PHE A 86 -1.84 -14.99 3.90
CA PHE A 86 -2.48 -16.09 3.20
C PHE A 86 -2.70 -15.80 1.72
N SER A 87 -3.07 -16.83 0.96
CA SER A 87 -3.57 -16.67 -0.41
C SER A 87 -4.80 -17.55 -0.64
N GLY A 88 -5.68 -17.10 -1.52
CA GLY A 88 -6.76 -17.89 -2.11
C GLY A 88 -6.49 -18.09 -3.58
N ARG A 89 -6.41 -19.35 -4.03
CA ARG A 89 -6.10 -19.71 -5.43
C ARG A 89 -7.28 -20.42 -6.09
N TRP A 90 -7.55 -20.05 -7.33
CA TRP A 90 -8.50 -20.76 -8.18
C TRP A 90 -7.98 -20.87 -9.62
N GLY A 91 -8.32 -21.98 -10.30
CA GLY A 91 -8.00 -22.22 -11.70
C GLY A 91 -6.56 -22.64 -11.96
N GLU A 92 -6.27 -22.89 -13.22
CA GLU A 92 -4.97 -23.33 -13.72
C GLU A 92 -4.70 -22.71 -15.09
N GLY A 93 -3.41 -22.54 -15.41
CA GLY A 93 -2.95 -21.98 -16.69
C GLY A 93 -2.67 -20.50 -16.63
N LYS A 94 -2.49 -19.89 -17.79
CA LYS A 94 -2.13 -18.50 -17.99
C LYS A 94 -3.33 -17.68 -18.52
N PRO A 95 -3.37 -16.38 -18.24
CA PRO A 95 -2.48 -15.64 -17.34
C PRO A 95 -2.67 -15.99 -15.86
N VAL A 96 -1.65 -15.72 -15.02
CA VAL A 96 -1.74 -15.73 -13.55
C VAL A 96 -1.89 -14.30 -13.10
N ILE A 97 -3.09 -13.92 -12.67
CA ILE A 97 -3.40 -12.56 -12.21
C ILE A 97 -3.59 -12.57 -10.70
N GLY A 98 -2.82 -11.71 -9.99
CA GLY A 98 -2.89 -11.53 -8.55
C GLY A 98 -3.76 -10.34 -8.16
N PHE A 99 -4.52 -10.48 -7.05
CA PHE A 99 -5.25 -9.39 -6.38
C PHE A 99 -4.68 -9.21 -4.99
N LEU A 100 -4.27 -7.98 -4.64
CA LEU A 100 -3.64 -7.69 -3.36
C LEU A 100 -4.66 -7.10 -2.40
N GLY A 101 -4.74 -7.64 -1.18
CA GLY A 101 -5.61 -7.15 -0.11
C GLY A 101 -4.83 -6.86 1.16
N GLU A 102 -5.15 -5.75 1.82
CA GLU A 102 -4.63 -5.31 3.11
C GLU A 102 -5.76 -5.30 4.13
N PHE A 103 -5.44 -5.44 5.42
CA PHE A 103 -6.49 -5.57 6.46
C PHE A 103 -6.03 -5.21 7.87
N ASP A 104 -4.85 -4.62 8.04
CA ASP A 104 -4.35 -4.12 9.32
C ASP A 104 -4.95 -2.76 9.69
N ALA A 105 -4.99 -2.47 10.99
CA ALA A 105 -5.50 -1.25 11.56
C ALA A 105 -4.37 -0.42 12.22
N LEU A 106 -4.73 0.79 12.62
CA LEU A 106 -3.84 1.76 13.27
C LEU A 106 -4.18 1.93 14.75
N SER A 107 -3.16 2.10 15.59
CA SER A 107 -3.34 2.38 17.02
C SER A 107 -3.81 3.82 17.28
N GLY A 108 -4.60 4.01 18.35
CA GLY A 108 -5.04 5.34 18.78
C GLY A 108 -6.15 5.96 17.94
N LEU A 109 -6.75 5.24 17.02
CA LEU A 109 -7.77 5.73 16.08
C LEU A 109 -9.17 5.14 16.33
N SER A 110 -9.42 4.56 17.51
CA SER A 110 -10.75 4.06 17.85
C SER A 110 -11.81 5.15 17.67
N GLN A 111 -12.88 4.84 16.94
CA GLN A 111 -13.93 5.81 16.59
C GLN A 111 -15.25 5.08 16.33
N LYS A 112 -16.37 5.69 16.65
CA LYS A 112 -17.71 5.21 16.28
C LYS A 112 -17.99 5.51 14.80
N ALA A 113 -18.59 4.57 14.10
CA ALA A 113 -19.06 4.78 12.74
C ALA A 113 -20.22 5.79 12.68
N GLY A 114 -20.31 6.51 11.56
CA GLY A 114 -21.43 7.40 11.25
C GLY A 114 -21.53 8.67 12.10
N ILE A 115 -20.44 9.07 12.78
CA ILE A 115 -20.42 10.26 13.66
C ILE A 115 -19.32 11.22 13.22
N ALA A 116 -19.70 12.43 12.79
CA ALA A 116 -18.78 13.46 12.30
C ALA A 116 -18.09 14.27 13.44
N THR A 117 -17.83 13.64 14.57
CA THR A 117 -17.08 14.21 15.72
C THR A 117 -16.22 13.12 16.35
N PRO A 118 -15.05 13.49 16.96
CA PRO A 118 -14.25 12.51 17.70
C PRO A 118 -15.07 11.82 18.79
N SER A 119 -15.24 10.51 18.68
CA SER A 119 -16.05 9.67 19.57
C SER A 119 -15.44 8.28 19.65
N PRO A 120 -14.34 8.08 20.41
CA PRO A 120 -13.70 6.78 20.52
C PRO A 120 -14.63 5.74 21.15
N ILE A 121 -14.64 4.51 20.62
CA ILE A 121 -15.30 3.36 21.25
C ILE A 121 -14.50 2.93 22.48
N THR A 122 -13.17 2.92 22.34
CA THR A 122 -12.20 2.60 23.40
C THR A 122 -11.11 3.65 23.39
N GLU A 123 -10.87 4.33 24.51
CA GLU A 123 -9.83 5.35 24.60
C GLU A 123 -8.45 4.75 24.29
N GLY A 124 -7.74 5.38 23.35
CA GLY A 124 -6.45 4.88 22.84
C GLY A 124 -6.52 3.57 22.04
N GLY A 125 -7.72 3.06 21.77
CA GLY A 125 -7.94 1.83 20.98
C GLY A 125 -7.58 1.97 19.51
N CYS A 126 -7.61 0.86 18.79
CA CYS A 126 -7.30 0.80 17.34
C CYS A 126 -8.51 1.19 16.48
N GLY A 127 -8.25 1.51 15.21
CA GLY A 127 -9.27 1.77 14.20
C GLY A 127 -8.69 1.70 12.78
N HIS A 128 -9.55 1.40 11.80
CA HIS A 128 -9.17 1.34 10.38
C HIS A 128 -9.05 2.74 9.77
N GLY A 129 -8.02 3.49 10.19
CA GLY A 129 -7.75 4.86 9.75
C GLY A 129 -7.15 4.99 8.35
N CYS A 130 -6.98 3.87 7.63
CA CYS A 130 -6.56 3.81 6.23
C CYS A 130 -7.58 3.06 5.34
N GLY A 131 -8.68 2.56 5.93
CA GLY A 131 -9.75 1.87 5.20
C GLY A 131 -9.41 0.45 4.76
N HIS A 132 -8.40 -0.20 5.35
CA HIS A 132 -7.97 -1.56 4.97
C HIS A 132 -9.05 -2.62 5.23
N ASN A 133 -10.05 -2.35 6.09
CA ASN A 133 -11.23 -3.20 6.19
C ASN A 133 -11.97 -3.37 4.87
N LEU A 134 -12.04 -2.32 4.04
CA LEU A 134 -12.64 -2.32 2.71
C LEU A 134 -11.68 -2.89 1.66
N LEU A 135 -10.38 -2.54 1.76
CA LEU A 135 -9.37 -2.86 0.75
C LEU A 135 -9.25 -4.37 0.51
N GLY A 136 -9.12 -5.14 1.59
CA GLY A 136 -9.00 -6.60 1.49
C GLY A 136 -10.23 -7.24 0.87
N VAL A 137 -11.41 -6.86 1.31
CA VAL A 137 -12.68 -7.46 0.86
C VAL A 137 -13.03 -7.03 -0.56
N GLY A 138 -12.84 -5.77 -0.94
CA GLY A 138 -13.02 -5.31 -2.32
C GLY A 138 -12.11 -6.05 -3.31
N SER A 139 -10.87 -6.37 -2.90
CA SER A 139 -9.96 -7.20 -3.70
C SER A 139 -10.42 -8.65 -3.81
N ILE A 140 -11.06 -9.23 -2.77
CA ILE A 140 -11.71 -10.57 -2.84
C ILE A 140 -12.87 -10.53 -3.82
N ALA A 141 -13.72 -9.51 -3.75
CA ALA A 141 -14.87 -9.36 -4.66
C ALA A 141 -14.42 -9.29 -6.13
N ALA A 142 -13.34 -8.53 -6.41
CA ALA A 142 -12.74 -8.46 -7.74
C ALA A 142 -12.20 -9.82 -8.23
N ALA A 143 -11.45 -10.51 -7.37
CA ALA A 143 -10.90 -11.83 -7.68
C ALA A 143 -12.01 -12.85 -7.96
N ALA A 144 -13.09 -12.81 -7.18
CA ALA A 144 -14.24 -13.69 -7.35
C ALA A 144 -15.00 -13.41 -8.65
N ALA A 145 -15.25 -12.15 -8.99
CA ALA A 145 -15.90 -11.79 -10.25
C ALA A 145 -15.07 -12.20 -11.48
N TYR A 146 -13.75 -12.02 -11.43
CA TYR A 146 -12.86 -12.49 -12.50
C TYR A 146 -12.83 -14.02 -12.58
N LYS A 147 -12.85 -14.73 -11.45
CA LYS A 147 -13.02 -16.18 -11.39
C LYS A 147 -14.33 -16.61 -12.05
N GLU A 148 -15.46 -15.96 -11.72
CA GLU A 148 -16.76 -16.28 -12.34
C GLU A 148 -16.72 -16.07 -13.86
N TYR A 149 -16.12 -14.97 -14.34
CA TYR A 149 -15.93 -14.74 -15.78
C TYR A 149 -15.19 -15.90 -16.45
N LEU A 150 -14.09 -16.38 -15.87
CA LEU A 150 -13.33 -17.50 -16.44
C LEU A 150 -14.14 -18.80 -16.38
N SER A 151 -14.80 -19.09 -15.26
CA SER A 151 -15.58 -20.30 -15.02
C SER A 151 -16.75 -20.41 -15.98
N GLU A 152 -17.59 -19.37 -16.10
CA GLU A 152 -18.76 -19.37 -16.95
C GLU A 152 -18.42 -19.46 -18.45
N ASN A 153 -17.25 -18.99 -18.83
CA ASN A 153 -16.77 -19.06 -20.20
C ASN A 153 -15.93 -20.29 -20.52
N GLY A 154 -15.65 -21.16 -19.51
CA GLY A 154 -14.79 -22.34 -19.67
C GLY A 154 -13.37 -21.97 -20.10
N LEU A 155 -12.86 -20.82 -19.62
CA LEU A 155 -11.55 -20.28 -19.99
C LEU A 155 -10.47 -20.74 -19.02
N PRO A 156 -9.27 -21.11 -19.48
CA PRO A 156 -8.13 -21.39 -18.62
C PRO A 156 -7.61 -20.07 -18.03
N GLY A 157 -7.00 -20.14 -16.86
CA GLY A 157 -6.38 -18.99 -16.19
C GLY A 157 -6.26 -19.25 -14.71
N THR A 158 -5.40 -18.51 -14.05
CA THR A 158 -5.19 -18.61 -12.60
C THR A 158 -5.48 -17.28 -11.93
N VAL A 159 -6.36 -17.32 -10.93
CA VAL A 159 -6.73 -16.18 -10.09
C VAL A 159 -6.16 -16.42 -8.72
N ILE A 160 -5.39 -15.46 -8.19
CA ILE A 160 -4.83 -15.56 -6.84
C ILE A 160 -5.15 -14.27 -6.07
N TYR A 161 -5.87 -14.41 -4.97
CA TYR A 161 -5.96 -13.35 -3.98
C TYR A 161 -4.83 -13.52 -2.95
N TYR A 162 -4.17 -12.43 -2.59
CA TYR A 162 -3.17 -12.40 -1.53
C TYR A 162 -3.64 -11.53 -0.38
N GLY A 163 -3.86 -12.14 0.78
CA GLY A 163 -4.04 -11.44 2.05
C GLY A 163 -2.68 -11.02 2.60
N CYS A 164 -2.42 -9.72 2.56
CA CYS A 164 -1.14 -9.10 2.86
C CYS A 164 -1.25 -8.32 4.19
N PRO A 165 -0.82 -8.89 5.32
CA PRO A 165 -0.88 -8.25 6.63
C PRO A 165 0.19 -7.19 6.82
N GLY A 166 -0.05 -6.26 7.74
CA GLY A 166 0.97 -5.39 8.30
C GLY A 166 1.53 -4.34 7.34
N GLU A 167 0.72 -3.76 6.46
CA GLU A 167 1.16 -2.68 5.57
C GLU A 167 1.65 -1.47 6.38
N GLU A 168 0.87 -1.02 7.35
CA GLU A 168 1.08 0.21 8.13
C GLU A 168 2.34 0.20 8.98
N GLY A 169 2.68 -0.92 9.53
CA GLY A 169 3.79 -0.98 10.48
C GLY A 169 4.79 -2.08 10.26
N GLY A 170 4.46 -3.08 9.44
CA GLY A 170 5.19 -4.32 9.33
C GLY A 170 5.86 -4.56 7.98
N SER A 171 5.32 -3.99 6.89
CA SER A 171 5.74 -4.24 5.51
C SER A 171 5.65 -5.74 5.15
N GLY A 172 4.47 -6.36 5.34
CA GLY A 172 4.26 -7.79 5.12
C GLY A 172 4.60 -8.24 3.71
N LYS A 173 4.21 -7.47 2.69
CA LYS A 173 4.52 -7.75 1.27
C LYS A 173 6.02 -7.79 0.99
N ALA A 174 6.83 -7.06 1.78
CA ALA A 174 8.29 -7.11 1.67
C ALA A 174 8.86 -8.50 1.99
N PHE A 175 8.37 -9.11 3.06
CA PHE A 175 8.76 -10.47 3.46
C PHE A 175 8.21 -11.50 2.48
N MET A 176 6.95 -11.33 2.03
CA MET A 176 6.32 -12.20 1.03
C MET A 176 7.07 -12.16 -0.31
N ALA A 177 7.45 -10.96 -0.80
CA ALA A 177 8.23 -10.80 -2.03
C ALA A 177 9.66 -11.38 -1.90
N ARG A 178 10.32 -11.15 -0.75
CA ARG A 178 11.63 -11.74 -0.46
C ARG A 178 11.62 -13.26 -0.55
N ASP A 179 10.55 -13.88 -0.10
CA ASP A 179 10.42 -15.33 -0.01
C ASP A 179 9.73 -15.92 -1.27
N GLY A 180 9.57 -15.12 -2.34
CA GLY A 180 9.14 -15.57 -3.68
C GLY A 180 7.63 -15.80 -3.81
N VAL A 181 6.81 -15.30 -2.90
CA VAL A 181 5.35 -15.52 -2.90
C VAL A 181 4.66 -15.01 -4.17
N PHE A 182 5.21 -13.98 -4.82
CA PHE A 182 4.64 -13.33 -6.00
C PHE A 182 5.31 -13.72 -7.32
N ASP A 183 6.30 -14.63 -7.31
CA ASP A 183 7.16 -14.92 -8.47
C ASP A 183 6.40 -15.55 -9.66
N GLU A 184 5.27 -16.20 -9.42
CA GLU A 184 4.46 -16.83 -10.47
C GLU A 184 3.54 -15.87 -11.22
N LEU A 185 3.34 -14.65 -10.72
CA LEU A 185 2.39 -13.69 -11.27
C LEU A 185 2.84 -13.14 -12.63
N ASP A 186 1.90 -13.06 -13.56
CA ASP A 186 2.07 -12.30 -14.79
C ASP A 186 1.84 -10.79 -14.58
N CYS A 187 0.90 -10.44 -13.70
CA CYS A 187 0.67 -9.09 -13.18
C CYS A 187 -0.14 -9.14 -11.87
N ALA A 188 -0.18 -8.04 -11.14
CA ALA A 188 -1.03 -7.87 -9.97
C ALA A 188 -1.86 -6.60 -10.06
N ILE A 189 -3.06 -6.65 -9.49
CA ILE A 189 -4.04 -5.57 -9.46
C ILE A 189 -4.34 -5.25 -7.99
N SER A 190 -4.37 -3.98 -7.67
CA SER A 190 -4.67 -3.49 -6.33
C SER A 190 -5.53 -2.22 -6.40
N TRP A 191 -6.02 -1.82 -5.26
CA TRP A 191 -6.69 -0.55 -5.07
C TRP A 191 -6.38 0.01 -3.68
N HIS A 192 -6.76 1.24 -3.41
CA HIS A 192 -6.68 1.83 -2.08
C HIS A 192 -7.92 2.71 -1.84
N PRO A 193 -8.58 2.61 -0.66
CA PRO A 193 -9.60 3.55 -0.24
C PRO A 193 -9.05 4.98 -0.21
N GLY A 194 -9.83 5.93 -0.72
CA GLY A 194 -9.37 7.32 -0.83
C GLY A 194 -10.50 8.33 -0.85
N ASP A 195 -10.13 9.57 -0.90
CA ASP A 195 -11.04 10.72 -0.96
C ASP A 195 -11.37 11.18 -2.39
N ALA A 196 -10.84 10.48 -3.38
CA ALA A 196 -11.13 10.67 -4.80
C ALA A 196 -10.79 9.41 -5.58
N THR A 197 -11.49 9.19 -6.71
CA THR A 197 -11.16 8.12 -7.65
C THR A 197 -10.09 8.59 -8.64
N ALA A 198 -8.96 7.86 -8.70
CA ALA A 198 -7.81 8.17 -9.56
C ALA A 198 -6.94 6.93 -9.77
N ILE A 199 -6.10 6.92 -10.81
CA ILE A 199 -4.97 5.98 -10.90
C ILE A 199 -3.86 6.44 -9.94
N ASN A 200 -3.27 5.52 -9.20
CA ASN A 200 -2.04 5.76 -8.45
C ASN A 200 -0.84 5.58 -9.41
N ASN A 201 -0.48 6.66 -10.11
CA ASN A 201 0.49 6.68 -11.20
C ASN A 201 1.86 7.24 -10.80
N ALA A 202 2.11 7.43 -9.52
CA ALA A 202 3.36 7.98 -9.03
C ALA A 202 4.19 6.94 -8.29
N SER A 203 5.52 7.08 -8.35
CA SER A 203 6.42 6.33 -7.49
C SER A 203 6.28 6.77 -6.03
N SER A 204 6.81 5.98 -5.11
CA SER A 204 6.88 6.31 -3.68
C SER A 204 8.32 6.21 -3.17
N LEU A 205 8.62 6.84 -2.03
CA LEU A 205 9.94 6.74 -1.45
C LEU A 205 10.21 5.32 -0.92
N ALA A 206 11.31 4.74 -1.36
CA ALA A 206 11.90 3.57 -0.71
C ALA A 206 12.38 3.93 0.70
N ASN A 207 12.36 2.97 1.62
CA ASN A 207 12.90 3.19 2.96
C ASN A 207 13.44 1.92 3.60
N CYS A 208 14.27 2.09 4.65
CA CYS A 208 14.57 1.03 5.60
C CYS A 208 14.50 1.55 7.03
N GLN A 209 14.17 0.66 7.95
CA GLN A 209 14.10 0.94 9.37
C GLN A 209 15.10 0.05 10.14
N VAL A 210 15.92 0.69 10.96
CA VAL A 210 17.05 0.04 11.63
C VAL A 210 17.10 0.52 13.08
N LEU A 211 17.23 -0.43 14.01
CA LEU A 211 17.40 -0.16 15.43
C LEU A 211 18.87 -0.30 15.79
N TYR A 212 19.45 0.76 16.37
CA TYR A 212 20.80 0.76 16.90
C TYR A 212 20.76 0.72 18.42
N ARG A 213 21.41 -0.29 19.01
CA ARG A 213 21.54 -0.47 20.47
C ARG A 213 22.96 -0.21 20.88
N PHE A 214 23.14 0.81 21.71
CA PHE A 214 24.42 1.11 22.34
C PHE A 214 24.53 0.40 23.69
N LYS A 215 25.71 -0.17 23.97
CA LYS A 215 26.04 -0.84 25.22
C LYS A 215 27.27 -0.18 25.83
N GLY A 216 27.16 0.25 27.05
CA GLY A 216 28.17 0.93 27.81
C GLY A 216 28.48 0.25 29.17
N VAL A 217 28.99 1.01 30.09
CA VAL A 217 29.31 0.57 31.46
C VAL A 217 28.75 1.55 32.48
N SER A 218 27.88 1.08 33.37
CA SER A 218 27.32 1.92 34.45
C SER A 218 28.37 2.32 35.46
N ALA A 219 28.26 3.53 35.99
CA ALA A 219 29.01 4.06 37.10
C ALA A 219 28.23 5.14 37.81
N HIS A 220 28.61 5.49 39.03
CA HIS A 220 28.06 6.66 39.71
C HIS A 220 28.64 7.92 39.06
N ALA A 221 27.76 8.72 38.41
CA ALA A 221 28.19 9.82 37.54
C ALA A 221 29.02 10.92 38.27
N ALA A 222 28.83 11.12 39.58
CA ALA A 222 29.60 12.07 40.34
C ALA A 222 30.82 11.45 41.06
N ALA A 223 30.68 10.22 41.59
CA ALA A 223 31.75 9.60 42.42
C ALA A 223 32.84 8.95 41.62
N CYS A 224 32.51 8.27 40.52
CA CYS A 224 33.47 7.51 39.71
C CYS A 224 33.12 7.52 38.21
N PRO A 225 32.90 8.70 37.57
CA PRO A 225 32.50 8.81 36.16
C PRO A 225 33.53 8.19 35.21
N HIS A 226 34.84 8.21 35.60
CA HIS A 226 35.92 7.65 34.79
C HIS A 226 35.86 6.13 34.60
N LEU A 227 35.09 5.41 35.43
CA LEU A 227 34.85 3.98 35.29
C LEU A 227 33.66 3.67 34.37
N GLY A 228 32.84 4.66 34.08
CA GLY A 228 31.67 4.53 33.22
C GLY A 228 31.99 4.68 31.73
N ARG A 229 31.06 4.19 30.89
CA ARG A 229 30.98 4.45 29.45
C ARG A 229 29.53 4.61 29.13
N SER A 230 29.13 5.83 28.76
CA SER A 230 27.70 6.14 28.55
C SER A 230 27.22 5.68 27.17
N ALA A 231 26.29 4.75 27.15
CA ALA A 231 25.61 4.33 25.94
C ALA A 231 24.77 5.48 25.33
N LEU A 232 24.22 6.35 26.17
CA LEU A 232 23.47 7.53 25.73
C LEU A 232 24.39 8.53 25.01
N ASP A 233 25.62 8.76 25.49
CA ASP A 233 26.58 9.63 24.78
C ASP A 233 26.92 9.09 23.39
N GLY A 234 27.07 7.77 23.25
CA GLY A 234 27.27 7.12 21.95
C GLY A 234 26.08 7.35 21.01
N LEU A 235 24.86 7.21 21.51
CA LEU A 235 23.63 7.45 20.76
C LEU A 235 23.51 8.94 20.36
N GLU A 236 23.79 9.88 21.27
CA GLU A 236 23.73 11.31 20.95
C GLU A 236 24.78 11.71 19.92
N LEU A 237 26.02 11.21 20.00
CA LEU A 237 27.04 11.44 18.99
C LEU A 237 26.65 10.85 17.63
N MET A 238 26.02 9.68 17.59
CA MET A 238 25.43 9.14 16.35
C MET A 238 24.41 10.10 15.75
N ASN A 239 23.46 10.60 16.57
CA ASN A 239 22.45 11.53 16.11
C ASN A 239 23.07 12.84 15.57
N VAL A 240 24.10 13.37 16.23
CA VAL A 240 24.87 14.54 15.76
C VAL A 240 25.59 14.23 14.46
N GLY A 241 26.27 13.08 14.37
CA GLY A 241 26.99 12.66 13.15
C GLY A 241 26.07 12.55 11.93
N VAL A 242 24.86 12.04 12.11
CA VAL A 242 23.86 11.96 11.04
C VAL A 242 23.39 13.36 10.58
N GLN A 243 23.40 14.41 11.43
CA GLN A 243 23.08 15.77 10.96
C GLN A 243 24.14 16.27 9.95
N PHE A 244 25.42 15.92 10.12
CA PHE A 244 26.48 16.24 9.14
C PHE A 244 26.30 15.43 7.84
N LEU A 245 25.83 14.19 7.92
CA LEU A 245 25.50 13.40 6.73
C LEU A 245 24.43 14.07 5.88
N ARG A 246 23.45 14.77 6.48
CA ARG A 246 22.37 15.46 5.74
C ARG A 246 22.88 16.49 4.74
N GLU A 247 24.04 17.10 4.98
CA GLU A 247 24.69 18.04 4.04
C GLU A 247 25.18 17.36 2.76
N HIS A 248 25.34 16.01 2.80
CA HIS A 248 25.98 15.22 1.75
C HIS A 248 25.08 14.08 1.22
N MET A 249 23.78 14.31 1.21
CA MET A 249 22.78 13.42 0.60
C MET A 249 21.91 14.21 -0.39
N ILE A 250 21.21 13.50 -1.28
CA ILE A 250 20.33 14.16 -2.26
C ILE A 250 19.16 14.87 -1.56
N PRO A 251 18.62 15.96 -2.15
CA PRO A 251 17.53 16.75 -1.54
C PRO A 251 16.26 15.95 -1.24
N GLU A 252 15.98 14.91 -2.02
CA GLU A 252 14.81 14.05 -1.91
C GLU A 252 14.93 13.03 -0.76
N ALA A 253 16.16 12.71 -0.30
CA ALA A 253 16.38 11.77 0.79
C ALA A 253 15.97 12.36 2.14
N ARG A 254 15.54 11.48 3.06
CA ARG A 254 15.17 11.85 4.44
C ARG A 254 15.70 10.81 5.42
N ILE A 255 16.15 11.29 6.58
CA ILE A 255 16.54 10.44 7.69
C ILE A 255 15.82 10.93 8.94
N HIS A 256 15.05 10.05 9.57
CA HIS A 256 14.32 10.33 10.80
C HIS A 256 14.80 9.38 11.89
N TYR A 257 14.64 9.77 13.17
CA TYR A 257 14.91 8.86 14.27
C TYR A 257 14.00 9.11 15.47
N ALA A 258 13.88 8.09 16.30
CA ALA A 258 13.23 8.17 17.60
C ALA A 258 14.08 7.42 18.64
N ILE A 259 14.33 8.06 19.78
CA ILE A 259 15.00 7.40 20.92
C ILE A 259 13.96 6.49 21.58
N THR A 260 14.17 5.19 21.55
CA THR A 260 13.28 4.18 22.13
C THR A 260 13.67 3.78 23.54
N ASN A 261 14.96 3.97 23.91
CA ASN A 261 15.45 3.78 25.26
C ASN A 261 16.60 4.77 25.52
N SER A 262 16.45 5.63 26.51
CA SER A 262 17.49 6.59 26.94
C SER A 262 18.41 6.06 28.05
N GLY A 263 18.22 4.81 28.49
CA GLY A 263 19.03 4.20 29.57
C GLY A 263 18.52 4.49 30.99
N GLY A 264 17.30 5.01 31.12
CA GLY A 264 16.65 5.28 32.40
C GLY A 264 16.52 6.77 32.73
N ALA A 265 15.82 7.09 33.82
CA ALA A 265 15.48 8.45 34.24
C ALA A 265 16.42 9.06 35.28
N SER A 266 17.46 8.35 35.70
CA SER A 266 18.35 8.79 36.80
C SER A 266 19.62 9.43 36.24
N PRO A 267 19.78 10.78 36.28
CA PRO A 267 20.91 11.47 35.66
C PRO A 267 22.24 11.28 36.42
N ASN A 268 22.18 10.76 37.63
CA ASN A 268 23.37 10.42 38.45
C ASN A 268 23.91 9.00 38.20
N VAL A 269 23.37 8.29 37.21
CA VAL A 269 23.82 6.96 36.75
C VAL A 269 24.31 7.08 35.32
N VAL A 270 25.56 6.64 35.04
CA VAL A 270 26.03 6.50 33.65
C VAL A 270 25.24 5.38 32.98
N GLN A 271 24.60 5.68 31.85
CA GLN A 271 23.70 4.76 31.16
C GLN A 271 24.49 3.61 30.51
N SER A 272 24.15 2.37 30.87
CA SER A 272 24.75 1.18 30.27
C SER A 272 24.10 0.70 29.01
N GLU A 273 22.88 1.18 28.71
CA GLU A 273 22.11 0.82 27.53
C GLU A 273 21.42 2.06 26.96
N ALA A 274 21.34 2.18 25.65
CA ALA A 274 20.51 3.16 24.96
C ALA A 274 20.12 2.64 23.59
N GLU A 275 18.92 2.99 23.09
CA GLU A 275 18.42 2.54 21.80
C GLU A 275 17.83 3.69 21.00
N VAL A 276 18.08 3.68 19.69
CA VAL A 276 17.50 4.62 18.73
C VAL A 276 17.06 3.90 17.47
N LEU A 277 15.83 4.16 17.06
CA LEU A 277 15.24 3.64 15.84
C LEU A 277 15.37 4.68 14.72
N TYR A 278 16.03 4.31 13.64
CA TYR A 278 16.19 5.14 12.45
C TYR A 278 15.24 4.71 11.33
N LEU A 279 14.74 5.68 10.56
CA LEU A 279 14.01 5.50 9.32
C LEU A 279 14.72 6.31 8.23
N ILE A 280 15.30 5.63 7.25
CA ILE A 280 16.08 6.19 6.14
C ILE A 280 15.25 6.07 4.87
N ARG A 281 15.07 7.16 4.13
CA ARG A 281 14.24 7.23 2.92
C ARG A 281 15.02 7.84 1.76
N SER A 282 14.79 7.30 0.54
CA SER A 282 15.27 7.89 -0.73
C SER A 282 14.38 7.41 -1.89
N PRO A 283 14.39 8.07 -3.05
CA PRO A 283 13.61 7.62 -4.22
C PRO A 283 13.93 6.20 -4.69
N LYS A 284 15.19 5.72 -4.52
CA LYS A 284 15.64 4.42 -5.02
C LYS A 284 16.12 3.50 -3.91
N ASN A 285 15.92 2.21 -4.09
CA ASN A 285 16.42 1.18 -3.15
C ASN A 285 17.95 1.19 -3.02
N SER A 286 18.68 1.43 -4.12
CA SER A 286 20.15 1.54 -4.12
C SER A 286 20.65 2.70 -3.25
N GLU A 287 19.98 3.84 -3.31
CA GLU A 287 20.30 5.03 -2.52
C GLU A 287 20.00 4.82 -1.02
N VAL A 288 18.87 4.16 -0.70
CA VAL A 288 18.55 3.79 0.69
C VAL A 288 19.64 2.89 1.28
N ARG A 289 20.13 1.92 0.52
CA ARG A 289 21.19 1.01 0.95
C ARG A 289 22.51 1.77 1.22
N GLU A 290 22.92 2.65 0.30
CA GLU A 290 24.12 3.47 0.49
C GLU A 290 24.00 4.35 1.74
N LEU A 291 22.85 5.03 1.92
CA LEU A 291 22.61 5.85 3.11
C LEU A 291 22.60 5.03 4.40
N HIS A 292 22.02 3.82 4.36
CA HIS A 292 22.04 2.91 5.51
C HIS A 292 23.47 2.54 5.91
N GLU A 293 24.33 2.16 4.94
CA GLU A 293 25.72 1.85 5.20
C GLU A 293 26.46 3.04 5.85
N ARG A 294 26.25 4.27 5.35
CA ARG A 294 26.83 5.50 5.91
C ARG A 294 26.33 5.80 7.33
N VAL A 295 25.04 5.60 7.62
CA VAL A 295 24.47 5.75 8.97
C VAL A 295 25.07 4.71 9.93
N SER A 296 25.24 3.46 9.47
CA SER A 296 25.86 2.39 10.28
C SER A 296 27.34 2.67 10.58
N ASP A 297 28.07 3.27 9.66
CA ASP A 297 29.47 3.69 9.89
C ASP A 297 29.54 4.85 10.89
N ILE A 298 28.60 5.80 10.86
CA ILE A 298 28.48 6.84 11.89
C ILE A 298 28.22 6.23 13.27
N ALA A 299 27.33 5.23 13.37
CA ALA A 299 27.05 4.53 14.62
C ALA A 299 28.32 3.85 15.19
N LYS A 300 29.08 3.17 14.34
CA LYS A 300 30.38 2.56 14.72
C LYS A 300 31.40 3.61 15.18
N GLY A 301 31.47 4.75 14.45
CA GLY A 301 32.32 5.88 14.82
C GLY A 301 31.94 6.46 16.19
N ALA A 302 30.67 6.68 16.46
CA ALA A 302 30.15 7.16 17.73
C ALA A 302 30.46 6.20 18.89
N ALA A 303 30.30 4.90 18.68
CA ALA A 303 30.65 3.88 19.66
C ALA A 303 32.16 3.89 19.99
N LEU A 304 33.02 4.01 18.97
CA LEU A 304 34.47 4.13 19.13
C LEU A 304 34.87 5.37 19.94
N MET A 305 34.24 6.53 19.64
CA MET A 305 34.52 7.79 20.34
C MET A 305 34.14 7.76 21.81
N THR A 306 33.10 7.02 22.19
CA THR A 306 32.60 6.93 23.58
C THR A 306 33.12 5.70 24.33
N GLY A 307 33.89 4.81 23.68
CA GLY A 307 34.32 3.54 24.26
C GLY A 307 33.17 2.59 24.59
N THR A 308 32.06 2.68 23.83
CA THR A 308 30.88 1.82 23.92
C THR A 308 30.86 0.79 22.79
N GLN A 309 29.85 -0.07 22.75
CA GLN A 309 29.60 -0.99 21.65
C GLN A 309 28.25 -0.63 21.02
N VAL A 310 28.09 -0.88 19.73
CA VAL A 310 26.82 -0.72 19.02
C VAL A 310 26.45 -2.02 18.31
N GLU A 311 25.19 -2.42 18.48
CA GLU A 311 24.54 -3.52 17.73
C GLU A 311 23.49 -2.92 16.81
N GLU A 312 23.44 -3.42 15.59
CA GLU A 312 22.48 -3.05 14.58
C GLU A 312 21.45 -4.17 14.39
N GLU A 313 20.18 -3.83 14.45
CA GLU A 313 19.07 -4.73 14.09
C GLU A 313 18.26 -4.12 12.94
N PHE A 314 18.30 -4.78 11.78
CA PHE A 314 17.48 -4.42 10.64
C PHE A 314 16.02 -4.83 10.91
N ILE A 315 15.08 -3.88 10.85
CA ILE A 315 13.67 -4.11 11.24
C ILE A 315 12.80 -4.40 10.04
N LYS A 316 12.76 -3.48 9.09
CA LYS A 316 11.97 -3.56 7.88
C LYS A 316 12.53 -2.66 6.78
N ALA A 317 12.02 -2.85 5.59
CA ALA A 317 12.21 -1.92 4.49
C ALA A 317 10.91 -1.77 3.70
N CYS A 318 10.81 -0.76 2.83
CA CYS A 318 9.83 -0.63 1.76
C CYS A 318 10.57 -0.24 0.49
N SER A 319 10.29 -0.94 -0.61
CA SER A 319 10.72 -0.51 -1.95
C SER A 319 9.86 0.63 -2.44
N GLY A 320 10.40 1.53 -3.23
CA GLY A 320 9.58 2.50 -3.97
C GLY A 320 8.62 1.78 -4.91
N LEU A 321 7.41 2.33 -5.06
CA LEU A 321 6.46 1.83 -6.04
C LEU A 321 7.03 2.05 -7.45
N THR A 322 6.99 1.01 -8.28
CA THR A 322 7.36 1.08 -9.70
C THR A 322 6.07 1.16 -10.52
N PRO A 323 5.68 2.34 -11.02
CA PRO A 323 4.49 2.50 -11.85
C PRO A 323 4.57 1.65 -13.12
N ASN A 324 3.42 1.29 -13.69
CA ASN A 324 3.35 0.58 -14.97
C ASN A 324 2.28 1.22 -15.86
N ASN A 325 2.71 2.10 -16.75
CA ASN A 325 1.83 2.89 -17.60
C ASN A 325 0.95 2.03 -18.49
N VAL A 326 1.45 0.87 -18.94
CA VAL A 326 0.69 -0.06 -19.79
C VAL A 326 -0.56 -0.57 -19.02
N LEU A 327 -0.38 -1.00 -17.77
CA LEU A 327 -1.50 -1.47 -16.94
C LEU A 327 -2.39 -0.31 -16.49
N GLU A 328 -1.80 0.86 -16.20
CA GLU A 328 -2.53 2.06 -15.79
C GLU A 328 -3.51 2.52 -16.88
N GLU A 329 -3.12 2.47 -18.16
CA GLU A 329 -3.99 2.78 -19.29
C GLU A 329 -5.18 1.82 -19.40
N VAL A 330 -4.99 0.52 -19.14
CA VAL A 330 -6.09 -0.46 -19.14
C VAL A 330 -7.06 -0.17 -18.00
N MET A 331 -6.56 0.05 -16.79
CA MET A 331 -7.41 0.35 -15.64
C MET A 331 -8.12 1.70 -15.80
N TRP A 332 -7.43 2.71 -16.34
CA TRP A 332 -8.04 4.02 -16.60
C TRP A 332 -9.24 3.95 -17.55
N LYS A 333 -9.16 3.17 -18.62
CA LYS A 333 -10.29 2.93 -19.51
C LYS A 333 -11.51 2.37 -18.78
N ASN A 334 -11.29 1.47 -17.82
CA ASN A 334 -12.37 0.93 -16.99
C ASN A 334 -12.94 1.98 -16.02
N ILE A 335 -12.09 2.82 -15.43
CA ILE A 335 -12.54 3.95 -14.59
C ILE A 335 -13.40 4.94 -15.41
N GLU A 336 -13.03 5.22 -16.67
CA GLU A 336 -13.81 6.13 -17.53
C GLU A 336 -15.15 5.55 -17.99
N THR A 337 -15.25 4.23 -18.13
CA THR A 337 -16.44 3.57 -18.73
C THR A 337 -17.42 3.03 -17.70
N ILE A 338 -16.94 2.55 -16.54
CA ILE A 338 -17.78 2.05 -15.47
C ILE A 338 -18.37 3.24 -14.71
N PRO A 339 -19.72 3.39 -14.66
CA PRO A 339 -20.34 4.49 -13.94
C PRO A 339 -19.92 4.54 -12.47
N MET A 340 -19.57 5.73 -12.00
CA MET A 340 -19.33 5.97 -10.58
C MET A 340 -20.63 5.74 -9.78
N PRO A 341 -20.51 5.41 -8.46
CA PRO A 341 -21.66 5.26 -7.60
C PRO A 341 -22.52 6.54 -7.54
N GLU A 342 -23.84 6.36 -7.48
CA GLU A 342 -24.76 7.44 -7.15
C GLU A 342 -24.91 7.56 -5.63
N TYR A 343 -24.94 8.78 -5.14
CA TYR A 343 -25.02 9.07 -3.70
C TYR A 343 -26.38 9.68 -3.35
N THR A 344 -26.92 9.29 -2.18
CA THR A 344 -28.15 9.87 -1.64
C THR A 344 -27.87 11.22 -0.97
N GLU A 345 -28.94 12.00 -0.68
CA GLU A 345 -28.80 13.27 0.04
C GLU A 345 -28.17 13.05 1.44
N GLU A 346 -28.54 11.98 2.15
CA GLU A 346 -27.97 11.65 3.47
C GLU A 346 -26.47 11.34 3.39
N GLU A 347 -26.01 10.67 2.33
CA GLU A 347 -24.60 10.38 2.10
C GLU A 347 -23.80 11.66 1.81
N LEU A 348 -24.37 12.55 1.00
CA LEU A 348 -23.76 13.85 0.69
C LEU A 348 -23.70 14.75 1.94
N ASP A 349 -24.75 14.78 2.73
CA ASP A 349 -24.82 15.56 3.98
C ASP A 349 -23.78 15.06 5.00
N PHE A 350 -23.69 13.75 5.21
CA PHE A 350 -22.70 13.18 6.12
C PHE A 350 -21.26 13.44 5.64
N ALA A 351 -21.01 13.31 4.35
CA ALA A 351 -19.71 13.63 3.78
C ALA A 351 -19.34 15.12 3.99
N GLU A 352 -20.32 16.03 3.83
CA GLU A 352 -20.11 17.44 4.08
C GLU A 352 -19.88 17.77 5.58
N GLU A 353 -20.55 17.06 6.49
CA GLU A 353 -20.26 17.16 7.94
C GLU A 353 -18.82 16.75 8.25
N ILE A 354 -18.34 15.65 7.69
CA ILE A 354 -16.96 15.22 7.83
C ILE A 354 -16.00 16.26 7.24
N ARG A 355 -16.22 16.72 6.02
CA ARG A 355 -15.37 17.68 5.32
C ARG A 355 -15.20 18.99 6.09
N LYS A 356 -16.23 19.47 6.78
CA LYS A 356 -16.15 20.64 7.66
C LYS A 356 -15.15 20.50 8.82
N THR A 357 -14.82 19.26 9.19
CA THR A 357 -13.82 18.98 10.25
C THR A 357 -12.39 18.87 9.72
N CYS A 358 -12.20 18.91 8.38
CA CYS A 358 -10.90 18.73 7.75
C CYS A 358 -10.11 20.05 7.74
N PRO A 359 -8.76 19.99 7.91
CA PRO A 359 -7.93 21.19 8.10
C PRO A 359 -7.66 21.95 6.80
N SER A 360 -7.87 21.35 5.64
CA SER A 360 -7.63 21.95 4.33
C SER A 360 -8.64 21.44 3.32
N HIS A 361 -8.91 22.23 2.30
CA HIS A 361 -9.80 21.87 1.21
C HIS A 361 -9.10 22.06 -0.12
N LYS A 362 -9.17 21.04 -0.99
CA LYS A 362 -8.62 21.05 -2.32
C LYS A 362 -9.72 20.72 -3.32
N ASP A 363 -10.12 21.71 -4.11
CA ASP A 363 -11.18 21.57 -5.08
C ASP A 363 -10.83 20.57 -6.20
N PHE A 364 -11.86 20.07 -6.88
CA PHE A 364 -11.73 19.12 -8.00
C PHE A 364 -10.87 19.69 -9.14
N LEU A 365 -11.05 20.98 -9.45
CA LEU A 365 -10.26 21.67 -10.49
C LEU A 365 -8.76 21.65 -10.17
N SER A 366 -8.39 21.90 -8.93
CA SER A 366 -6.99 21.88 -8.48
C SER A 366 -6.39 20.50 -8.62
N ARG A 367 -7.12 19.46 -8.19
CA ARG A 367 -6.70 18.06 -8.33
C ARG A 367 -6.52 17.67 -9.81
N CYS A 368 -7.47 18.04 -10.69
CA CYS A 368 -7.32 17.79 -12.12
C CYS A 368 -6.11 18.51 -12.74
N LYS A 369 -5.81 19.76 -12.32
CA LYS A 369 -4.63 20.50 -12.80
C LYS A 369 -3.34 19.86 -12.36
N GLU A 370 -3.29 19.31 -11.16
CA GLU A 370 -2.12 18.59 -10.66
C GLU A 370 -1.91 17.29 -11.41
N ALA A 371 -2.97 16.52 -11.66
CA ALA A 371 -2.90 15.23 -12.32
C ALA A 371 -2.45 15.32 -13.79
N VAL A 372 -3.02 16.24 -14.57
CA VAL A 372 -2.80 16.28 -16.04
C VAL A 372 -2.29 17.64 -16.56
N GLY A 373 -1.88 18.52 -15.66
CA GLY A 373 -1.40 19.86 -15.99
C GLY A 373 -2.52 20.90 -16.16
N ARG A 374 -2.13 22.17 -16.04
CA ARG A 374 -3.05 23.32 -15.92
C ARG A 374 -4.12 23.39 -17.02
N VAL A 375 -3.73 23.22 -18.28
CA VAL A 375 -4.65 23.41 -19.42
C VAL A 375 -5.61 22.22 -19.57
N LYS A 376 -5.05 21.00 -19.56
CA LYS A 376 -5.86 19.78 -19.70
C LYS A 376 -6.80 19.60 -18.48
N GLY A 377 -6.29 19.82 -17.27
CA GLY A 377 -7.10 19.73 -16.05
C GLY A 377 -8.23 20.74 -16.01
N ALA A 378 -7.97 22.00 -16.40
CA ALA A 378 -9.03 23.01 -16.49
C ALA A 378 -10.11 22.64 -17.53
N LYS A 379 -9.72 22.08 -18.68
CA LYS A 379 -10.66 21.61 -19.70
C LYS A 379 -11.51 20.42 -19.19
N TYR A 380 -10.89 19.49 -18.48
CA TYR A 380 -11.56 18.30 -17.94
C TYR A 380 -12.57 18.66 -16.85
N ALA A 381 -12.22 19.58 -15.96
CA ALA A 381 -13.08 20.05 -14.88
C ALA A 381 -14.12 21.12 -15.31
N ALA A 382 -14.13 21.55 -16.59
CA ALA A 382 -15.05 22.58 -17.05
C ALA A 382 -16.51 22.16 -16.87
N GLY A 383 -17.29 22.99 -16.18
CA GLY A 383 -18.72 22.73 -15.87
C GLY A 383 -18.95 21.73 -14.74
N TYR A 384 -17.91 21.28 -14.04
CA TYR A 384 -18.04 20.45 -12.85
C TYR A 384 -18.56 21.32 -11.67
N ASP A 385 -19.56 20.81 -10.98
CA ASP A 385 -20.08 21.41 -9.74
C ASP A 385 -19.31 20.84 -8.56
N ASP A 386 -18.52 21.68 -7.90
CA ASP A 386 -17.65 21.33 -6.75
C ASP A 386 -18.34 21.62 -5.40
N SER A 387 -19.66 21.68 -5.39
CA SER A 387 -20.46 21.97 -4.19
C SER A 387 -20.55 20.80 -3.21
N THR A 388 -20.24 19.56 -3.66
CA THR A 388 -20.35 18.34 -2.85
C THR A 388 -19.02 17.89 -2.27
N ALA A 389 -19.07 17.26 -1.09
CA ALA A 389 -17.92 16.65 -0.45
C ALA A 389 -17.54 15.28 -1.02
N LEU A 390 -18.31 14.74 -1.96
CA LEU A 390 -18.00 13.55 -2.74
C LEU A 390 -17.85 13.93 -4.20
N PHE A 391 -16.75 13.56 -4.83
CA PHE A 391 -16.55 13.81 -6.25
C PHE A 391 -17.36 12.83 -7.07
N LEU A 392 -18.13 13.36 -8.02
CA LEU A 392 -19.00 12.59 -8.93
C LEU A 392 -18.31 12.25 -10.25
N LYS A 393 -17.01 12.50 -10.32
CA LYS A 393 -16.17 12.27 -11.50
C LYS A 393 -14.76 11.89 -11.07
N PRO A 394 -14.09 10.92 -11.72
CA PRO A 394 -12.72 10.57 -11.38
C PRO A 394 -11.75 11.71 -11.71
N ILE A 395 -10.60 11.75 -11.02
CA ILE A 395 -9.49 12.61 -11.36
C ILE A 395 -8.85 12.08 -12.65
N PRO A 396 -8.59 12.90 -13.66
CA PRO A 396 -8.07 12.43 -14.95
C PRO A 396 -6.67 11.86 -14.83
N TYR A 397 -6.36 10.86 -15.65
CA TYR A 397 -5.08 10.20 -15.68
C TYR A 397 -4.14 10.78 -16.73
N ALA A 398 -2.87 10.82 -16.40
CA ALA A 398 -1.73 10.90 -17.32
C ALA A 398 -0.52 10.19 -16.69
N PRO A 399 0.35 9.55 -17.47
CA PRO A 399 1.61 9.02 -16.97
C PRO A 399 2.40 10.06 -16.18
N SER A 400 3.06 9.64 -15.10
CA SER A 400 3.77 10.53 -14.18
C SER A 400 5.13 9.97 -13.78
N ASP A 401 6.13 10.86 -13.65
CA ASP A 401 7.43 10.54 -13.04
C ASP A 401 7.52 11.11 -11.61
N ALA A 402 6.40 11.53 -11.02
CA ALA A 402 6.36 12.06 -9.66
C ALA A 402 6.73 10.99 -8.64
N VAL A 403 7.35 11.43 -7.53
CA VAL A 403 7.66 10.59 -6.37
C VAL A 403 6.94 11.16 -5.16
N HIS A 404 5.99 10.40 -4.60
CA HIS A 404 5.28 10.79 -3.38
C HIS A 404 6.13 10.52 -2.14
N ALA A 405 5.99 11.37 -1.13
CA ALA A 405 6.72 11.24 0.13
C ALA A 405 6.26 10.05 0.99
N GLY A 406 5.03 9.57 0.78
CA GLY A 406 4.52 8.34 1.41
C GLY A 406 5.28 7.10 0.95
N SER A 407 4.99 5.97 1.56
CA SER A 407 5.52 4.66 1.16
C SER A 407 4.42 3.64 1.32
N THR A 408 4.36 2.67 0.41
CA THR A 408 3.52 1.48 0.52
C THR A 408 4.35 0.25 0.24
N ASP A 409 4.06 -0.85 0.90
CA ASP A 409 4.77 -2.11 0.67
C ASP A 409 4.31 -2.82 -0.63
N VAL A 410 3.28 -2.31 -1.34
CA VAL A 410 2.96 -2.67 -2.73
C VAL A 410 4.17 -2.42 -3.66
N GLY A 411 5.04 -1.47 -3.30
CA GLY A 411 6.31 -1.23 -4.00
C GLY A 411 7.18 -2.47 -4.17
N TYR A 412 7.10 -3.43 -3.24
CA TYR A 412 7.83 -4.71 -3.41
C TYR A 412 7.24 -5.59 -4.49
N VAL A 413 5.92 -5.70 -4.52
CA VAL A 413 5.24 -6.50 -5.55
C VAL A 413 5.49 -5.90 -6.91
N SER A 414 5.49 -4.54 -7.02
CA SER A 414 5.77 -3.83 -8.27
C SER A 414 7.21 -3.96 -8.79
N CYS A 415 8.13 -4.43 -7.96
CA CYS A 415 9.48 -4.79 -8.38
C CYS A 415 9.59 -6.27 -8.84
N VAL A 416 8.61 -7.11 -8.52
CA VAL A 416 8.58 -8.55 -8.86
C VAL A 416 7.76 -8.79 -10.13
N CYS A 417 6.58 -8.21 -10.21
CA CYS A 417 5.69 -8.29 -11.37
C CYS A 417 5.07 -6.91 -11.67
N PRO A 418 4.55 -6.67 -12.90
CA PRO A 418 3.80 -5.46 -13.21
C PRO A 418 2.60 -5.30 -12.26
N VAL A 419 2.44 -4.12 -11.67
CA VAL A 419 1.34 -3.81 -10.74
C VAL A 419 0.61 -2.55 -11.21
N VAL A 420 -0.71 -2.54 -11.06
CA VAL A 420 -1.54 -1.35 -11.16
C VAL A 420 -2.39 -1.17 -9.91
N GLN A 421 -2.54 0.09 -9.47
CA GLN A 421 -3.34 0.44 -8.31
C GLN A 421 -4.21 1.65 -8.61
N ALA A 422 -5.51 1.58 -8.26
CA ALA A 422 -6.40 2.74 -8.24
C ALA A 422 -6.64 3.21 -6.81
N ASN A 423 -6.69 4.52 -6.59
CA ASN A 423 -7.41 5.08 -5.46
C ASN A 423 -8.88 5.13 -5.82
N VAL A 424 -9.77 4.73 -4.92
CA VAL A 424 -11.21 4.79 -5.13
C VAL A 424 -11.88 5.52 -3.98
N GLN A 425 -12.79 6.44 -4.31
CA GLN A 425 -13.48 7.24 -3.33
C GLN A 425 -14.37 6.38 -2.43
N THR A 426 -14.06 6.35 -1.15
CA THR A 426 -14.81 5.69 -0.08
C THR A 426 -15.15 6.65 1.06
N ILE A 427 -14.55 7.82 1.04
CA ILE A 427 -14.62 8.84 2.08
C ILE A 427 -14.79 10.23 1.48
N ALA A 428 -15.25 11.16 2.30
CA ALA A 428 -15.38 12.57 1.93
C ALA A 428 -14.05 13.17 1.47
N ALA A 429 -14.10 14.02 0.46
CA ALA A 429 -12.95 14.76 -0.03
C ALA A 429 -12.25 15.52 1.11
N ASP A 430 -10.91 15.55 1.04
CA ASP A 430 -10.03 16.21 2.01
C ASP A 430 -9.97 15.53 3.40
N SER A 431 -10.56 14.35 3.60
CA SER A 431 -10.40 13.58 4.84
C SER A 431 -8.90 13.28 5.06
N PRO A 432 -8.32 13.68 6.21
CA PRO A 432 -6.89 13.46 6.46
C PRO A 432 -6.56 11.98 6.55
N GLY A 433 -5.44 11.55 5.96
CA GLY A 433 -4.92 10.20 6.14
C GLY A 433 -4.67 9.88 7.62
N HIS A 434 -4.87 8.62 8.03
CA HIS A 434 -4.65 8.15 9.40
C HIS A 434 -5.40 8.97 10.45
N SER A 435 -6.69 9.15 10.25
CA SER A 435 -7.52 10.00 11.11
C SER A 435 -8.82 9.33 11.55
N TRP A 436 -9.42 9.88 12.62
CA TRP A 436 -10.74 9.45 13.09
C TRP A 436 -11.83 9.67 12.04
N GLN A 437 -11.65 10.66 11.14
CA GLN A 437 -12.57 10.93 10.05
C GLN A 437 -12.71 9.72 9.11
N ILE A 438 -11.59 9.07 8.77
CA ILE A 438 -11.61 7.85 7.93
C ILE A 438 -12.33 6.73 8.67
N VAL A 439 -12.00 6.48 9.94
CA VAL A 439 -12.63 5.41 10.73
C VAL A 439 -14.14 5.64 10.85
N ALA A 440 -14.58 6.88 11.08
CA ALA A 440 -16.00 7.22 11.17
C ALA A 440 -16.81 6.87 9.90
N GLN A 441 -16.15 6.85 8.74
CA GLN A 441 -16.76 6.59 7.43
C GLN A 441 -16.67 5.12 7.00
N GLY A 442 -15.79 4.31 7.62
CA GLY A 442 -15.40 2.97 7.15
C GLY A 442 -16.52 1.91 7.12
N LYS A 443 -17.70 2.18 7.66
CA LYS A 443 -18.94 1.36 7.57
C LYS A 443 -20.10 2.13 6.94
N SER A 444 -19.86 3.25 6.29
CA SER A 444 -20.90 4.01 5.63
C SER A 444 -21.32 3.36 4.31
N SER A 445 -22.53 3.63 3.87
CA SER A 445 -22.98 3.21 2.53
C SER A 445 -22.09 3.79 1.41
N THR A 446 -21.53 4.98 1.60
CA THR A 446 -20.53 5.57 0.70
C THR A 446 -19.27 4.68 0.62
N ALA A 447 -18.77 4.20 1.75
CA ALA A 447 -17.61 3.31 1.80
C ALA A 447 -17.90 1.97 1.09
N HIS A 448 -19.05 1.36 1.36
CA HIS A 448 -19.50 0.13 0.72
C HIS A 448 -19.66 0.29 -0.80
N LYS A 449 -20.26 1.39 -1.26
CA LYS A 449 -20.37 1.69 -2.71
C LYS A 449 -19.00 1.84 -3.36
N GLY A 450 -18.07 2.51 -2.69
CA GLY A 450 -16.69 2.64 -3.16
C GLY A 450 -15.95 1.30 -3.22
N GLU A 451 -16.15 0.42 -2.24
CA GLU A 451 -15.61 -0.94 -2.21
C GLU A 451 -16.04 -1.77 -3.42
N LEU A 452 -17.36 -1.81 -3.73
CA LEU A 452 -17.84 -2.53 -4.89
C LEU A 452 -17.44 -1.88 -6.21
N TYR A 453 -17.36 -0.55 -6.26
CA TYR A 453 -16.86 0.15 -7.43
C TYR A 453 -15.40 -0.19 -7.71
N ALA A 454 -14.55 -0.25 -6.68
CA ALA A 454 -13.17 -0.71 -6.80
C ALA A 454 -13.10 -2.16 -7.31
N ALA A 455 -13.93 -3.04 -6.76
CA ALA A 455 -14.01 -4.44 -7.20
C ALA A 455 -14.39 -4.55 -8.69
N ARG A 456 -15.34 -3.75 -9.15
CA ARG A 456 -15.76 -3.71 -10.58
C ARG A 456 -14.62 -3.23 -11.49
N ILE A 457 -13.91 -2.16 -11.11
CA ILE A 457 -12.76 -1.65 -11.87
C ILE A 457 -11.67 -2.71 -11.98
N MET A 458 -11.31 -3.35 -10.88
CA MET A 458 -10.26 -4.36 -10.85
C MET A 458 -10.63 -5.61 -11.64
N ALA A 459 -11.86 -6.13 -11.48
CA ALA A 459 -12.35 -7.28 -12.24
C ALA A 459 -12.38 -6.99 -13.74
N ALA A 460 -12.91 -5.82 -14.14
CA ALA A 460 -12.91 -5.39 -15.52
C ALA A 460 -11.50 -5.29 -16.13
N THR A 461 -10.55 -4.77 -15.34
CA THR A 461 -9.14 -4.68 -15.75
C THR A 461 -8.54 -6.08 -15.96
N ALA A 462 -8.82 -7.03 -15.06
CA ALA A 462 -8.35 -8.41 -15.21
C ALA A 462 -8.94 -9.10 -16.45
N ILE A 463 -10.22 -8.88 -16.75
CA ILE A 463 -10.89 -9.41 -17.94
C ILE A 463 -10.26 -8.84 -19.22
N ASP A 464 -10.01 -7.53 -19.27
CA ASP A 464 -9.35 -6.89 -20.43
C ASP A 464 -7.93 -7.40 -20.64
N LEU A 465 -7.16 -7.58 -19.57
CA LEU A 465 -5.83 -8.16 -19.62
C LEU A 465 -5.84 -9.62 -20.07
N TYR A 466 -6.85 -10.39 -19.65
CA TYR A 466 -7.04 -11.75 -20.15
C TYR A 466 -7.25 -11.77 -21.67
N GLY A 467 -8.04 -10.84 -22.18
CA GLY A 467 -8.32 -10.69 -23.62
C GLY A 467 -7.14 -10.19 -24.47
N SER A 468 -6.07 -9.70 -23.83
CA SER A 468 -4.92 -9.05 -24.49
C SER A 468 -3.58 -9.52 -23.88
N PRO A 469 -3.14 -10.74 -24.16
CA PRO A 469 -1.85 -11.27 -23.67
C PRO A 469 -0.64 -10.40 -24.04
N GLU A 470 -0.69 -9.75 -25.20
CA GLU A 470 0.34 -8.82 -25.67
C GLU A 470 0.47 -7.60 -24.74
N THR A 471 -0.61 -7.16 -24.11
CA THR A 471 -0.59 -6.07 -23.12
C THR A 471 0.16 -6.51 -21.86
N ILE A 472 -0.04 -7.73 -21.39
CA ILE A 472 0.71 -8.28 -20.25
C ILE A 472 2.21 -8.36 -20.58
N GLU A 473 2.58 -8.81 -21.77
CA GLU A 473 3.99 -8.86 -22.18
C GLU A 473 4.60 -7.45 -22.33
N ALA A 474 3.83 -6.47 -22.82
CA ALA A 474 4.27 -5.08 -22.85
C ALA A 474 4.49 -4.51 -21.44
N ALA A 475 3.60 -4.82 -20.49
CA ALA A 475 3.75 -4.43 -19.09
C ALA A 475 5.01 -5.03 -18.43
N LYS A 476 5.31 -6.30 -18.72
CA LYS A 476 6.55 -6.96 -18.26
C LYS A 476 7.80 -6.31 -18.86
N ALA A 477 7.74 -5.92 -20.14
CA ALA A 477 8.84 -5.23 -20.80
C ALA A 477 9.08 -3.84 -20.16
N GLU A 478 8.02 -3.07 -19.90
CA GLU A 478 8.11 -1.79 -19.20
C GLU A 478 8.73 -1.95 -17.80
N LEU A 479 8.28 -2.95 -17.02
CA LEU A 479 8.86 -3.21 -15.70
C LEU A 479 10.36 -3.48 -15.79
N LYS A 480 10.79 -4.32 -16.74
CA LYS A 480 12.20 -4.64 -16.95
C LYS A 480 13.02 -3.39 -17.28
N ASP A 481 12.49 -2.49 -18.11
CA ASP A 481 13.16 -1.25 -18.47
C ASP A 481 13.25 -0.28 -17.27
N ARG A 482 12.20 -0.19 -16.45
CA ARG A 482 12.19 0.65 -15.23
C ARG A 482 13.15 0.12 -14.16
N LEU A 483 13.37 -1.18 -14.06
CA LEU A 483 14.32 -1.78 -13.12
C LEU A 483 15.78 -1.77 -13.65
N ALA A 484 16.01 -1.49 -14.93
CA ALA A 484 17.35 -1.52 -15.53
C ALA A 484 18.36 -0.61 -14.80
N PRO A 485 18.04 0.61 -14.33
CA PRO A 485 18.95 1.46 -13.56
C PRO A 485 19.43 0.84 -12.24
N ASP A 486 18.63 -0.05 -11.61
CA ASP A 486 18.95 -0.76 -10.37
C ASP A 486 19.52 -2.18 -10.61
N GLY A 487 19.98 -2.45 -11.84
CA GLY A 487 20.59 -3.73 -12.23
C GLY A 487 19.62 -4.73 -12.86
N GLY A 488 18.41 -4.31 -13.21
CA GLY A 488 17.42 -5.09 -13.97
C GLY A 488 16.80 -6.27 -13.23
N LYS A 489 17.00 -6.34 -11.90
CA LYS A 489 16.45 -7.40 -11.05
C LYS A 489 16.02 -6.82 -9.71
N TYR A 490 14.92 -7.34 -9.20
CA TYR A 490 14.55 -7.12 -7.82
C TYR A 490 15.61 -7.69 -6.87
N ILE A 491 16.14 -6.85 -6.00
CA ILE A 491 17.04 -7.25 -4.91
C ILE A 491 16.29 -6.99 -3.61
N PRO A 492 15.87 -8.04 -2.88
CA PRO A 492 15.19 -7.86 -1.61
C PRO A 492 16.05 -7.00 -0.66
N PRO A 493 15.58 -5.83 -0.22
CA PRO A 493 16.34 -5.01 0.73
C PRO A 493 16.34 -5.59 2.15
N ILE A 494 15.39 -6.48 2.47
CA ILE A 494 15.35 -7.16 3.77
C ILE A 494 16.31 -8.36 3.74
N PRO A 495 17.33 -8.42 4.61
CA PRO A 495 18.26 -9.53 4.67
C PRO A 495 17.56 -10.87 4.96
N LYS A 496 18.12 -11.97 4.41
CA LYS A 496 17.68 -13.32 4.75
C LYS A 496 17.84 -13.55 6.25
N GLY A 497 16.82 -14.10 6.90
CA GLY A 497 16.83 -14.36 8.35
C GLY A 497 16.20 -13.28 9.22
N VAL A 498 15.97 -12.06 8.71
CA VAL A 498 15.14 -11.07 9.40
C VAL A 498 13.69 -11.57 9.40
N LYS A 499 13.09 -11.60 10.58
CA LYS A 499 11.69 -12.03 10.77
C LYS A 499 10.75 -10.84 10.83
N PRO A 500 9.51 -11.00 10.37
CA PRO A 500 8.46 -9.99 10.55
C PRO A 500 8.27 -9.65 12.02
N ARG A 501 8.21 -8.36 12.35
CA ARG A 501 8.03 -7.87 13.71
C ARG A 501 7.17 -6.61 13.71
N SER A 502 6.11 -6.62 14.50
CA SER A 502 5.28 -5.43 14.67
C SER A 502 6.02 -4.32 15.40
N ILE A 503 5.88 -3.08 14.92
CA ILE A 503 6.43 -1.88 15.58
C ILE A 503 5.85 -1.71 17.00
N ALA A 504 4.60 -2.11 17.22
CA ALA A 504 3.98 -2.09 18.55
C ALA A 504 4.72 -2.95 19.61
N SER A 505 5.68 -3.79 19.19
CA SER A 505 6.53 -4.59 20.09
C SER A 505 7.79 -3.85 20.57
N PHE A 506 8.13 -2.67 20.00
CA PHE A 506 9.28 -1.87 20.45
C PHE A 506 8.96 -1.15 21.76
N GLY A 507 9.94 -1.06 22.66
CA GLY A 507 9.79 -0.39 23.96
C GLY A 507 8.99 -1.17 25.01
N LYS A 508 8.42 -2.34 24.71
CA LYS A 508 7.85 -3.26 25.70
C LYS A 508 8.93 -4.27 26.10
N LYS A 509 9.42 -4.15 27.34
CA LYS A 509 10.21 -5.19 28.01
C LYS A 509 9.30 -6.18 28.69
#